data_3e04934ba63ff4d8cc05e41b399b212a
#
_entry.id   3e04934ba63ff4d8cc05e41b399b212a
#
_cell.length_a   1.000
_cell.length_b   1.000
_cell.length_c   1.000
_cell.angle_alpha   90.00
_cell.angle_beta   90.00
_cell.angle_gamma   90.00
#
_symmetry.space_group_name_H-M   'P 1'
#
loop_
_entity.id
_entity.type
_entity.pdbx_description
1 polymer ?
#
loop_
_entity_poly.entity_id
_entity_poly.type
_entity_poly.pdbx_seq_one_letter_code
_entity_poly.pdbx_strand_id
1 'polypeptide(L)'
;EASFERMIRDGEGRNRLRMNCSGKHAAMLLACAVNGWSTTDYLDPSHPLQQQVQKTMAEMTGVPASHTAIDGCGAPLFGTTVRGVAASFRSLVVADPVSAAGRVAAAMREYPFYVGGSGHANSELMKNLLGALSKGGAEGVIGVATKDGASVSMKIIDGSPRATTIIALAVLGSLGYDTAAAAAFAEVPILGGGIPVGQIEVGADLRDAMSAGRA
;
A
#
# COMPACT_ATOMS: atom_id res chain seq x y z
N GLU A 1 -8.19 -11.99 8.16
CA GLU A 1 -9.04 -12.23 9.37
C GLU A 1 -9.13 -13.72 9.65
N ALA A 2 -9.63 -14.54 8.72
CA ALA A 2 -9.78 -16.00 8.92
C ALA A 2 -8.47 -16.73 9.31
N SER A 3 -7.33 -16.30 8.78
CA SER A 3 -6.02 -16.88 9.15
C SER A 3 -5.59 -16.52 10.56
N PHE A 4 -5.92 -15.31 11.02
CA PHE A 4 -5.62 -14.84 12.37
C PHE A 4 -6.54 -15.53 13.41
N GLU A 5 -7.82 -15.65 13.10
CA GLU A 5 -8.80 -16.38 13.93
C GLU A 5 -8.40 -17.84 14.08
N ARG A 6 -7.99 -18.50 13.00
CA ARG A 6 -7.49 -19.87 13.04
C ARG A 6 -6.27 -20.00 13.94
N MET A 7 -5.32 -19.09 13.81
CA MET A 7 -4.11 -19.05 14.64
C MET A 7 -4.43 -18.94 16.13
N ILE A 8 -5.40 -18.08 16.50
CA ILE A 8 -5.87 -17.94 17.88
C ILE A 8 -6.54 -19.22 18.37
N ARG A 9 -7.41 -19.81 17.54
CA ARG A 9 -8.12 -21.07 17.84
C ARG A 9 -7.16 -22.24 18.06
N ASP A 10 -6.10 -22.31 17.25
CA ASP A 10 -5.08 -23.36 17.31
C ASP A 10 -4.04 -23.12 18.44
N GLY A 11 -4.21 -22.05 19.24
CA GLY A 11 -3.32 -21.73 20.35
C GLY A 11 -1.90 -21.33 19.92
N GLU A 12 -1.72 -20.94 18.67
CA GLU A 12 -0.42 -20.58 18.13
C GLU A 12 0.10 -19.27 18.71
N GLY A 13 1.31 -19.29 19.27
CA GLY A 13 1.95 -18.13 19.87
C GLY A 13 2.40 -17.06 18.85
N ARG A 14 2.69 -15.87 19.36
CA ARG A 14 3.29 -14.80 18.57
C ARG A 14 4.69 -15.18 18.12
N ASN A 15 5.02 -14.93 16.85
CA ASN A 15 6.38 -15.09 16.31
C ASN A 15 6.69 -14.03 15.24
N ARG A 16 7.98 -13.83 14.96
CA ARG A 16 8.44 -12.80 14.02
C ARG A 16 7.99 -13.04 12.58
N LEU A 17 7.79 -14.30 12.17
CA LEU A 17 7.36 -14.63 10.81
C LEU A 17 5.93 -14.19 10.53
N ARG A 18 5.11 -14.06 11.57
CA ARG A 18 3.71 -13.60 11.48
C ARG A 18 3.53 -12.11 11.69
N MET A 19 4.62 -11.38 11.90
CA MET A 19 4.59 -9.93 11.95
C MET A 19 4.24 -9.39 10.55
N ASN A 20 3.43 -8.32 10.50
CA ASN A 20 2.99 -7.68 9.25
C ASN A 20 4.15 -7.33 8.30
N CYS A 21 5.28 -6.87 8.83
CA CYS A 21 6.46 -6.49 8.04
C CYS A 21 7.50 -7.61 7.86
N SER A 22 7.18 -8.86 8.18
CA SER A 22 8.16 -9.97 8.14
C SER A 22 8.83 -10.12 6.77
N GLY A 23 8.06 -10.03 5.69
CA GLY A 23 8.57 -10.08 4.32
C GLY A 23 9.52 -8.93 3.98
N LYS A 24 9.22 -7.71 4.44
CA LYS A 24 10.12 -6.55 4.29
C LYS A 24 11.45 -6.77 4.97
N HIS A 25 11.44 -7.23 6.23
CA HIS A 25 12.66 -7.52 6.98
C HIS A 25 13.44 -8.69 6.37
N ALA A 26 12.78 -9.75 5.93
CA ALA A 26 13.42 -10.85 5.23
C ALA A 26 14.11 -10.38 3.94
N ALA A 27 13.48 -9.53 3.14
CA ALA A 27 14.09 -8.96 1.94
C ALA A 27 15.30 -8.07 2.26
N MET A 28 15.22 -7.23 3.31
CA MET A 28 16.33 -6.42 3.78
C MET A 28 17.52 -7.26 4.23
N LEU A 29 17.28 -8.29 5.03
CA LEU A 29 18.33 -9.22 5.49
C LEU A 29 18.94 -10.02 4.33
N LEU A 30 18.13 -10.45 3.36
CA LEU A 30 18.63 -11.10 2.15
C LEU A 30 19.52 -10.15 1.34
N ALA A 31 19.13 -8.90 1.19
CA ALA A 31 19.96 -7.89 0.52
C ALA A 31 21.28 -7.67 1.25
N CYS A 32 21.29 -7.63 2.60
CA CYS A 32 22.52 -7.57 3.37
C CYS A 32 23.42 -8.79 3.10
N ALA A 33 22.86 -10.00 3.17
CA ALA A 33 23.61 -11.23 2.97
C ALA A 33 24.25 -11.31 1.57
N VAL A 34 23.50 -10.94 0.52
CA VAL A 34 23.98 -10.96 -0.87
C VAL A 34 25.10 -9.94 -1.11
N ASN A 35 25.04 -8.78 -0.43
CA ASN A 35 26.04 -7.71 -0.59
C ASN A 35 27.17 -7.78 0.44
N GLY A 36 27.19 -8.77 1.33
CA GLY A 36 28.20 -8.88 2.38
C GLY A 36 28.09 -7.79 3.45
N TRP A 37 26.91 -7.19 3.61
CA TRP A 37 26.65 -6.19 4.63
C TRP A 37 26.24 -6.83 5.96
N SER A 38 26.46 -6.12 7.06
CA SER A 38 26.06 -6.58 8.39
C SER A 38 24.54 -6.82 8.47
N THR A 39 24.16 -7.90 9.16
CA THR A 39 22.75 -8.23 9.41
C THR A 39 22.30 -7.86 10.82
N THR A 40 23.20 -7.36 11.68
CA THR A 40 22.88 -7.04 13.07
C THR A 40 22.34 -5.63 13.25
N ASP A 41 22.83 -4.69 12.47
CA ASP A 41 22.52 -3.26 12.52
C ASP A 41 21.83 -2.72 11.26
N TYR A 42 21.25 -3.60 10.46
CA TYR A 42 20.61 -3.26 9.17
C TYR A 42 19.45 -2.25 9.27
N LEU A 43 18.99 -1.94 10.48
CA LEU A 43 17.97 -0.92 10.75
C LEU A 43 18.57 0.45 11.07
N ASP A 44 19.88 0.57 11.23
CA ASP A 44 20.52 1.87 11.43
C ASP A 44 20.36 2.73 10.16
N PRO A 45 19.89 3.99 10.26
CA PRO A 45 19.75 4.86 9.08
C PRO A 45 21.05 5.07 8.30
N SER A 46 22.22 4.93 8.95
CA SER A 46 23.54 5.04 8.30
C SER A 46 24.01 3.74 7.63
N HIS A 47 23.31 2.63 7.84
CA HIS A 47 23.65 1.34 7.24
C HIS A 47 23.54 1.40 5.70
N PRO A 48 24.46 0.75 4.93
CA PRO A 48 24.43 0.78 3.45
C PRO A 48 23.07 0.40 2.85
N LEU A 49 22.38 -0.57 3.45
CA LEU A 49 21.02 -0.95 3.04
C LEU A 49 20.06 0.22 3.14
N GLN A 50 20.02 0.93 4.29
CA GLN A 50 19.07 2.02 4.51
C GLN A 50 19.37 3.22 3.64
N GLN A 51 20.64 3.50 3.38
CA GLN A 51 21.07 4.51 2.41
C GLN A 51 20.57 4.17 0.99
N GLN A 52 20.67 2.89 0.60
CA GLN A 52 20.14 2.44 -0.70
C GLN A 52 18.62 2.53 -0.76
N VAL A 53 17.90 2.18 0.31
CA VAL A 53 16.44 2.31 0.39
C VAL A 53 16.02 3.78 0.29
N GLN A 54 16.69 4.68 1.02
CA GLN A 54 16.44 6.11 0.96
C GLN A 54 16.63 6.68 -0.45
N LYS A 55 17.73 6.30 -1.10
CA LYS A 55 18.02 6.70 -2.48
C LYS A 55 16.93 6.22 -3.44
N THR A 56 16.57 4.94 -3.38
CA THR A 56 15.52 4.36 -4.22
C THR A 56 14.16 5.02 -3.99
N MET A 57 13.82 5.32 -2.72
CA MET A 57 12.61 6.07 -2.40
C MET A 57 12.60 7.46 -3.04
N ALA A 58 13.71 8.20 -2.97
CA ALA A 58 13.82 9.51 -3.59
C ALA A 58 13.68 9.44 -5.13
N GLU A 59 14.30 8.46 -5.76
CA GLU A 59 14.21 8.22 -7.20
C GLU A 59 12.77 7.91 -7.64
N MET A 60 12.08 7.00 -6.93
CA MET A 60 10.74 6.58 -7.29
C MET A 60 9.66 7.62 -6.98
N THR A 61 9.83 8.38 -5.90
CA THR A 61 8.88 9.43 -5.51
C THR A 61 9.12 10.77 -6.22
N GLY A 62 10.30 10.93 -6.81
CA GLY A 62 10.74 12.17 -7.45
C GLY A 62 11.09 13.30 -6.46
N VAL A 63 11.16 12.99 -5.16
CA VAL A 63 11.52 13.97 -4.11
C VAL A 63 12.48 13.35 -3.10
N PRO A 64 13.48 14.10 -2.59
CA PRO A 64 14.32 13.62 -1.52
C PRO A 64 13.50 13.43 -0.24
N ALA A 65 13.93 12.51 0.63
CA ALA A 65 13.31 12.34 1.93
C ALA A 65 13.38 13.64 2.75
N SER A 66 12.23 14.13 3.22
CA SER A 66 12.15 15.37 4.01
C SER A 66 12.68 15.17 5.43
N HIS A 67 12.52 13.98 5.97
CA HIS A 67 13.01 13.54 7.28
C HIS A 67 12.99 12.01 7.37
N THR A 68 13.63 11.47 8.38
CA THR A 68 13.62 10.04 8.70
C THR A 68 12.94 9.85 10.07
N ALA A 69 11.97 8.94 10.10
CA ALA A 69 11.30 8.48 11.31
C ALA A 69 11.54 6.97 11.48
N ILE A 70 10.93 6.37 12.48
CA ILE A 70 10.99 4.93 12.73
C ILE A 70 9.59 4.34 12.56
N ASP A 71 9.46 3.34 11.70
CA ASP A 71 8.24 2.57 11.52
C ASP A 71 7.94 1.68 12.74
N GLY A 72 6.70 1.27 12.92
CA GLY A 72 6.28 0.38 14.01
C GLY A 72 7.02 -0.97 14.06
N CYS A 73 7.68 -1.37 12.98
CA CYS A 73 8.54 -2.55 12.91
C CYS A 73 10.03 -2.27 13.24
N GLY A 74 10.40 -1.03 13.58
CA GLY A 74 11.76 -0.61 13.87
C GLY A 74 12.59 -0.18 12.66
N ALA A 75 12.09 -0.34 11.44
CA ALA A 75 12.82 0.10 10.25
C ALA A 75 12.74 1.62 10.06
N PRO A 76 13.77 2.27 9.47
CA PRO A 76 13.67 3.65 9.02
C PRO A 76 12.50 3.87 8.09
N LEU A 77 11.83 5.00 8.25
CA LEU A 77 10.71 5.47 7.44
C LEU A 77 11.08 6.84 6.85
N PHE A 78 11.10 6.92 5.54
CA PHE A 78 11.53 8.12 4.82
C PHE A 78 10.32 8.97 4.42
N GLY A 79 10.28 10.21 4.94
CA GLY A 79 9.20 11.16 4.67
C GLY A 79 9.18 11.57 3.20
N THR A 80 7.99 11.52 2.58
CA THR A 80 7.76 11.95 1.21
C THR A 80 6.39 12.65 1.10
N THR A 81 6.05 13.12 -0.08
CA THR A 81 4.76 13.74 -0.36
C THR A 81 3.72 12.70 -0.78
N VAL A 82 2.44 13.00 -0.58
CA VAL A 82 1.34 12.17 -1.11
C VAL A 82 1.48 12.00 -2.63
N ARG A 83 1.80 13.08 -3.36
CA ARG A 83 2.08 13.02 -4.79
C ARG A 83 3.26 12.10 -5.11
N GLY A 84 4.32 12.11 -4.30
CA GLY A 84 5.47 11.22 -4.46
C GLY A 84 5.09 9.75 -4.31
N VAL A 85 4.21 9.42 -3.36
CA VAL A 85 3.68 8.04 -3.24
C VAL A 85 2.92 7.65 -4.51
N ALA A 86 2.04 8.49 -5.05
CA ALA A 86 1.36 8.21 -6.32
C ALA A 86 2.36 8.01 -7.47
N ALA A 87 3.38 8.87 -7.57
CA ALA A 87 4.43 8.76 -8.57
C ALA A 87 5.20 7.43 -8.47
N SER A 88 5.52 6.96 -7.26
CA SER A 88 6.19 5.67 -7.06
C SER A 88 5.35 4.49 -7.52
N PHE A 89 4.04 4.51 -7.27
CA PHE A 89 3.12 3.47 -7.76
C PHE A 89 3.02 3.49 -9.29
N ARG A 90 2.95 4.69 -9.89
CA ARG A 90 3.03 4.83 -11.34
C ARG A 90 4.32 4.21 -11.88
N SER A 91 5.46 4.55 -11.29
CA SER A 91 6.77 4.04 -11.73
C SER A 91 6.84 2.52 -11.70
N LEU A 92 6.21 1.88 -10.71
CA LEU A 92 6.14 0.41 -10.62
C LEU A 92 5.30 -0.19 -11.75
N VAL A 93 4.11 0.35 -12.04
CA VAL A 93 3.20 -0.27 -13.02
C VAL A 93 3.67 -0.10 -14.46
N VAL A 94 4.38 0.99 -14.77
CA VAL A 94 4.91 1.26 -16.12
C VAL A 94 6.37 0.83 -16.29
N ALA A 95 6.97 0.22 -15.28
CA ALA A 95 8.36 -0.22 -15.33
C ALA A 95 8.57 -1.31 -16.39
N ASP A 96 9.76 -1.33 -16.99
CA ASP A 96 10.19 -2.43 -17.83
C ASP A 96 10.04 -3.76 -17.05
N PRO A 97 9.32 -4.76 -17.60
CA PRO A 97 9.08 -6.03 -16.94
C PRO A 97 10.34 -6.76 -16.46
N VAL A 98 11.48 -6.57 -17.10
CA VAL A 98 12.75 -7.22 -16.70
C VAL A 98 13.51 -6.42 -15.63
N SER A 99 13.14 -5.17 -15.40
CA SER A 99 13.74 -4.35 -14.33
C SER A 99 13.36 -4.86 -12.94
N ALA A 100 14.10 -4.44 -11.91
CA ALA A 100 13.77 -4.76 -10.52
C ALA A 100 12.36 -4.27 -10.14
N ALA A 101 11.99 -3.06 -10.54
CA ALA A 101 10.66 -2.49 -10.30
C ALA A 101 9.56 -3.28 -11.01
N GLY A 102 9.75 -3.65 -12.28
CA GLY A 102 8.80 -4.45 -13.05
C GLY A 102 8.61 -5.85 -12.47
N ARG A 103 9.68 -6.49 -12.01
CA ARG A 103 9.61 -7.80 -11.33
C ARG A 103 8.84 -7.73 -10.01
N VAL A 104 9.02 -6.67 -9.22
CA VAL A 104 8.23 -6.44 -8.00
C VAL A 104 6.76 -6.25 -8.34
N ALA A 105 6.45 -5.40 -9.33
CA ALA A 105 5.09 -5.18 -9.79
C ALA A 105 4.42 -6.47 -10.30
N ALA A 106 5.15 -7.30 -11.05
CA ALA A 106 4.67 -8.59 -11.53
C ALA A 106 4.38 -9.54 -10.36
N ALA A 107 5.29 -9.66 -9.40
CA ALA A 107 5.10 -10.51 -8.22
C ALA A 107 3.88 -10.09 -7.37
N MET A 108 3.66 -8.79 -7.19
CA MET A 108 2.48 -8.29 -6.46
C MET A 108 1.17 -8.67 -7.17
N ARG A 109 1.12 -8.58 -8.51
CA ARG A 109 -0.07 -8.93 -9.31
C ARG A 109 -0.31 -10.42 -9.33
N GLU A 110 0.73 -11.22 -9.45
CA GLU A 110 0.64 -12.68 -9.52
C GLU A 110 0.27 -13.29 -8.16
N TYR A 111 0.76 -12.68 -7.07
CA TYR A 111 0.57 -13.19 -5.72
C TYR A 111 -0.04 -12.16 -4.76
N PRO A 112 -1.21 -11.56 -5.07
CA PRO A 112 -1.81 -10.49 -4.27
C PRO A 112 -2.14 -10.92 -2.83
N PHE A 113 -2.36 -12.21 -2.59
CA PHE A 113 -2.56 -12.76 -1.25
C PHE A 113 -1.41 -12.39 -0.30
N TYR A 114 -0.16 -12.48 -0.76
CA TYR A 114 1.01 -12.15 0.08
C TYR A 114 1.18 -10.66 0.35
N VAL A 115 0.44 -9.80 -0.34
CA VAL A 115 0.45 -8.34 -0.11
C VAL A 115 -0.49 -7.93 1.01
N GLY A 116 -1.67 -8.54 1.12
CA GLY A 116 -2.68 -8.11 2.11
C GLY A 116 -3.44 -9.25 2.79
N GLY A 117 -3.35 -10.49 2.29
CA GLY A 117 -4.15 -11.63 2.78
C GLY A 117 -5.54 -11.70 2.13
N SER A 118 -6.35 -12.66 2.59
CA SER A 118 -7.70 -12.87 2.07
C SER A 118 -8.64 -11.76 2.50
N GLY A 119 -9.42 -11.23 1.58
CA GLY A 119 -10.45 -10.20 1.86
C GLY A 119 -9.90 -8.82 2.20
N HIS A 120 -8.59 -8.62 2.19
CA HIS A 120 -7.99 -7.32 2.42
C HIS A 120 -8.02 -6.47 1.13
N ALA A 121 -8.38 -5.18 1.26
CA ALA A 121 -8.52 -4.28 0.11
C ALA A 121 -7.32 -4.29 -0.84
N ASN A 122 -6.08 -4.34 -0.33
CA ASN A 122 -4.88 -4.43 -1.19
C ASN A 122 -4.94 -5.63 -2.14
N SER A 123 -5.22 -6.82 -1.61
CA SER A 123 -5.29 -8.05 -2.40
C SER A 123 -6.47 -8.05 -3.34
N GLU A 124 -7.62 -7.61 -2.85
CA GLU A 124 -8.86 -7.65 -3.61
C GLU A 124 -8.89 -6.61 -4.73
N LEU A 125 -8.32 -5.40 -4.52
CA LEU A 125 -8.18 -4.42 -5.60
C LEU A 125 -7.29 -4.96 -6.73
N MET A 126 -6.17 -5.62 -6.41
CA MET A 126 -5.28 -6.21 -7.42
C MET A 126 -5.92 -7.39 -8.17
N LYS A 127 -6.82 -8.14 -7.54
CA LYS A 127 -7.57 -9.23 -8.19
C LYS A 127 -8.67 -8.72 -9.10
N ASN A 128 -9.37 -7.65 -8.70
CA ASN A 128 -10.58 -7.17 -9.36
C ASN A 128 -10.32 -6.04 -10.36
N LEU A 129 -9.23 -5.29 -10.21
CA LEU A 129 -8.82 -4.26 -11.18
C LEU A 129 -7.64 -4.77 -12.00
N LEU A 130 -7.92 -5.24 -13.20
CA LEU A 130 -6.95 -5.94 -14.06
C LEU A 130 -5.66 -5.14 -14.27
N GLY A 131 -4.55 -5.70 -13.79
CA GLY A 131 -3.21 -5.14 -13.92
C GLY A 131 -2.90 -3.98 -12.96
N ALA A 132 -3.82 -3.65 -12.03
CA ALA A 132 -3.56 -2.64 -11.02
C ALA A 132 -2.55 -3.12 -9.97
N LEU A 133 -1.94 -2.16 -9.27
CA LEU A 133 -1.22 -2.35 -8.01
C LEU A 133 -1.95 -1.60 -6.90
N SER A 134 -2.02 -2.20 -5.73
CA SER A 134 -2.57 -1.58 -4.53
C SER A 134 -1.78 -1.97 -3.30
N LYS A 135 -1.41 -0.98 -2.48
CA LYS A 135 -0.80 -1.21 -1.17
C LYS A 135 -1.19 -0.13 -0.19
N GLY A 136 -1.79 -0.54 0.90
CA GLY A 136 -2.02 0.32 2.05
C GLY A 136 -0.77 0.42 2.94
N GLY A 137 -0.63 1.54 3.60
CA GLY A 137 0.31 1.77 4.69
C GLY A 137 -0.42 1.93 6.03
N ALA A 138 0.33 1.90 7.12
CA ALA A 138 -0.21 2.23 8.43
C ALA A 138 -0.76 3.67 8.46
N GLU A 139 -1.68 3.92 9.38
CA GLU A 139 -2.25 5.25 9.64
C GLU A 139 -2.93 5.89 8.42
N GLY A 140 -3.75 5.10 7.71
CA GLY A 140 -4.62 5.62 6.66
C GLY A 140 -3.90 6.08 5.39
N VAL A 141 -2.87 5.36 4.99
CA VAL A 141 -2.19 5.56 3.70
C VAL A 141 -2.62 4.49 2.71
N ILE A 142 -2.81 4.86 1.46
CA ILE A 142 -2.93 3.93 0.34
C ILE A 142 -2.27 4.51 -0.91
N GLY A 143 -1.67 3.65 -1.71
CA GLY A 143 -1.32 3.90 -3.11
C GLY A 143 -2.00 2.87 -4.00
N VAL A 144 -2.59 3.34 -5.09
CA VAL A 144 -3.20 2.51 -6.14
C VAL A 144 -2.74 3.03 -7.49
N ALA A 145 -2.38 2.14 -8.39
CA ALA A 145 -2.11 2.52 -9.78
C ALA A 145 -2.75 1.52 -10.74
N THR A 146 -3.30 2.02 -11.84
CA THR A 146 -3.85 1.22 -12.94
C THR A 146 -2.73 0.73 -13.86
N LYS A 147 -3.00 -0.26 -14.68
CA LYS A 147 -2.01 -0.87 -15.59
C LYS A 147 -1.34 0.10 -16.57
N ASP A 148 -2.01 1.20 -16.91
CA ASP A 148 -1.56 2.24 -17.84
C ASP A 148 -0.92 3.45 -17.13
N GLY A 149 -0.81 3.38 -15.79
CA GLY A 149 -0.04 4.35 -15.01
C GLY A 149 -0.85 5.50 -14.41
N ALA A 150 -2.18 5.54 -14.51
CA ALA A 150 -2.93 6.44 -13.64
C ALA A 150 -2.74 5.99 -12.18
N SER A 151 -2.49 6.93 -11.29
CA SER A 151 -2.19 6.60 -9.90
C SER A 151 -2.83 7.57 -8.92
N VAL A 152 -3.28 7.00 -7.81
CA VAL A 152 -3.91 7.71 -6.70
C VAL A 152 -3.18 7.35 -5.42
N SER A 153 -2.93 8.34 -4.60
CA SER A 153 -2.53 8.09 -3.22
C SER A 153 -3.17 9.10 -2.27
N MET A 154 -3.27 8.71 -1.01
CA MET A 154 -3.80 9.57 0.03
C MET A 154 -3.22 9.25 1.40
N LYS A 155 -3.37 10.20 2.30
CA LYS A 155 -3.13 10.07 3.74
C LYS A 155 -4.35 10.59 4.47
N ILE A 156 -4.95 9.77 5.30
CA ILE A 156 -6.05 10.18 6.18
C ILE A 156 -5.47 10.76 7.47
N ILE A 157 -5.91 11.95 7.85
CA ILE A 157 -5.31 12.71 8.96
C ILE A 157 -5.48 11.99 10.31
N ASP A 158 -6.66 11.39 10.56
CA ASP A 158 -6.91 10.62 11.79
C ASP A 158 -6.25 9.24 11.82
N GLY A 159 -5.58 8.85 10.73
CA GLY A 159 -4.89 7.56 10.62
C GLY A 159 -5.80 6.37 10.30
N SER A 160 -7.12 6.53 10.23
CA SER A 160 -8.04 5.43 9.95
C SER A 160 -8.01 5.03 8.47
N PRO A 161 -7.83 3.74 8.14
CA PRO A 161 -7.83 3.29 6.75
C PRO A 161 -9.25 3.14 6.15
N ARG A 162 -10.31 3.31 6.94
CA ARG A 162 -11.69 2.97 6.55
C ARG A 162 -12.21 3.68 5.30
N ALA A 163 -11.70 4.89 4.99
CA ALA A 163 -12.12 5.67 3.82
C ALA A 163 -11.17 5.54 2.62
N THR A 164 -10.00 4.91 2.77
CA THR A 164 -8.95 4.93 1.74
C THR A 164 -9.40 4.27 0.44
N THR A 165 -10.02 3.10 0.51
CA THR A 165 -10.46 2.36 -0.68
C THR A 165 -11.63 3.06 -1.38
N ILE A 166 -12.59 3.59 -0.61
CA ILE A 166 -13.73 4.35 -1.13
C ILE A 166 -13.24 5.53 -1.97
N ILE A 167 -12.34 6.34 -1.42
CA ILE A 167 -11.79 7.51 -2.09
C ILE A 167 -10.98 7.09 -3.32
N ALA A 168 -10.12 6.06 -3.21
CA ALA A 168 -9.32 5.59 -4.34
C ALA A 168 -10.18 5.15 -5.52
N LEU A 169 -11.23 4.35 -5.27
CA LEU A 169 -12.15 3.88 -6.31
C LEU A 169 -12.96 5.01 -6.91
N ALA A 170 -13.44 5.95 -6.09
CA ALA A 170 -14.18 7.11 -6.57
C ALA A 170 -13.32 8.00 -7.49
N VAL A 171 -12.07 8.27 -7.11
CA VAL A 171 -11.14 9.07 -7.92
C VAL A 171 -10.81 8.34 -9.22
N LEU A 172 -10.48 7.04 -9.19
CA LEU A 172 -10.23 6.26 -10.41
C LEU A 172 -11.46 6.26 -11.33
N GLY A 173 -12.67 6.05 -10.78
CA GLY A 173 -13.90 6.13 -11.54
C GLY A 173 -14.14 7.52 -12.16
N SER A 174 -13.76 8.59 -11.45
CA SER A 174 -13.84 9.97 -12.00
C SER A 174 -12.87 10.21 -13.16
N LEU A 175 -11.77 9.46 -13.20
CA LEU A 175 -10.80 9.48 -14.32
C LEU A 175 -11.21 8.56 -15.48
N GLY A 176 -12.38 7.90 -15.40
CA GLY A 176 -12.91 7.05 -16.46
C GLY A 176 -12.52 5.57 -16.36
N TYR A 177 -11.91 5.13 -15.27
CA TYR A 177 -11.58 3.73 -15.06
C TYR A 177 -12.80 2.93 -14.58
N ASP A 178 -12.98 1.73 -15.13
CA ASP A 178 -14.01 0.81 -14.63
C ASP A 178 -13.59 0.23 -13.27
N THR A 179 -14.33 0.61 -12.24
CA THR A 179 -14.14 0.13 -10.86
C THR A 179 -15.25 -0.79 -10.38
N ALA A 180 -16.20 -1.17 -11.26
CA ALA A 180 -17.39 -1.94 -10.88
C ALA A 180 -17.06 -3.28 -10.22
N ALA A 181 -16.03 -3.99 -10.72
CA ALA A 181 -15.60 -5.26 -10.15
C ALA A 181 -15.06 -5.15 -8.71
N ALA A 182 -14.68 -3.94 -8.26
CA ALA A 182 -14.21 -3.66 -6.91
C ALA A 182 -15.24 -2.89 -6.07
N ALA A 183 -16.46 -2.67 -6.55
CA ALA A 183 -17.46 -1.82 -5.89
C ALA A 183 -17.78 -2.27 -4.45
N ALA A 184 -17.81 -3.58 -4.17
CA ALA A 184 -18.05 -4.10 -2.83
C ALA A 184 -17.01 -3.63 -1.78
N PHE A 185 -15.81 -3.23 -2.20
CA PHE A 185 -14.75 -2.70 -1.32
C PHE A 185 -14.89 -1.19 -1.08
N ALA A 186 -15.82 -0.53 -1.77
CA ALA A 186 -16.23 0.85 -1.50
C ALA A 186 -17.41 0.94 -0.52
N GLU A 187 -18.01 -0.18 -0.14
CA GLU A 187 -19.12 -0.23 0.80
C GLU A 187 -18.58 -0.43 2.23
N VAL A 188 -18.67 0.60 3.04
CA VAL A 188 -18.24 0.56 4.45
C VAL A 188 -19.41 0.95 5.35
N PRO A 189 -20.24 -0.02 5.76
CA PRO A 189 -21.40 0.24 6.61
C PRO A 189 -20.97 0.67 8.01
N ILE A 190 -21.72 1.59 8.59
CA ILE A 190 -21.65 1.94 10.02
C ILE A 190 -22.72 1.11 10.73
N LEU A 191 -22.31 0.34 11.72
CA LEU A 191 -23.20 -0.55 12.45
C LEU A 191 -23.59 0.08 13.80
N GLY A 192 -24.88 0.02 14.12
CA GLY A 192 -25.45 0.28 15.44
C GLY A 192 -26.11 -0.98 15.96
N GLY A 193 -25.62 -1.57 17.06
CA GLY A 193 -26.13 -2.83 17.57
C GLY A 193 -26.07 -4.02 16.58
N GLY A 194 -25.08 -4.01 15.68
CA GLY A 194 -24.92 -5.03 14.63
C GLY A 194 -25.77 -4.80 13.37
N ILE A 195 -26.56 -3.74 13.31
CA ILE A 195 -27.45 -3.41 12.17
C ILE A 195 -26.86 -2.21 11.43
N PRO A 196 -26.81 -2.18 10.08
CA PRO A 196 -26.42 -1.02 9.32
C PRO A 196 -27.31 0.20 9.63
N VAL A 197 -26.72 1.29 10.14
CA VAL A 197 -27.41 2.54 10.46
C VAL A 197 -26.91 3.71 9.59
N GLY A 198 -25.91 3.46 8.77
CA GLY A 198 -25.31 4.43 7.86
C GLY A 198 -24.16 3.83 7.10
N GLN A 199 -23.45 4.64 6.35
CA GLN A 199 -22.24 4.23 5.62
C GLN A 199 -21.24 5.37 5.52
N ILE A 200 -19.98 5.03 5.25
CA ILE A 200 -18.95 6.02 4.94
C ILE A 200 -19.04 6.32 3.45
N GLU A 201 -19.12 7.61 3.12
CA GLU A 201 -19.26 8.09 1.76
C GLU A 201 -18.21 9.15 1.43
N VAL A 202 -17.99 9.36 0.13
CA VAL A 202 -17.18 10.49 -0.37
C VAL A 202 -17.91 11.81 -0.03
N GLY A 203 -17.18 12.74 0.59
CA GLY A 203 -17.74 14.06 0.94
C GLY A 203 -18.09 14.91 -0.30
N ALA A 204 -18.97 15.91 -0.10
CA ALA A 204 -19.47 16.77 -1.19
C ALA A 204 -18.31 17.47 -1.94
N ASP A 205 -17.39 18.08 -1.22
CA ASP A 205 -16.26 18.82 -1.81
C ASP A 205 -15.42 17.97 -2.77
N LEU A 206 -15.18 16.70 -2.42
CA LEU A 206 -14.44 15.79 -3.30
C LEU A 206 -15.28 15.36 -4.51
N ARG A 207 -16.60 15.14 -4.33
CA ARG A 207 -17.50 14.85 -5.45
C ARG A 207 -17.53 16.01 -6.44
N ASP A 208 -17.61 17.24 -5.95
CA ASP A 208 -17.63 18.44 -6.77
C ASP A 208 -16.31 18.64 -7.53
N ALA A 209 -15.17 18.44 -6.84
CA ALA A 209 -13.85 18.51 -7.46
C ALA A 209 -13.66 17.44 -8.57
N MET A 210 -14.14 16.20 -8.35
CA MET A 210 -14.11 15.15 -9.37
C MET A 210 -15.00 15.44 -10.56
N SER A 211 -16.12 16.12 -10.35
CA SER A 211 -17.04 16.54 -11.43
C SER A 211 -16.45 17.68 -12.25
N ALA A 212 -15.81 18.66 -11.62
CA ALA A 212 -15.16 19.78 -12.28
C ALA A 212 -13.93 19.35 -13.11
N GLY A 213 -13.21 18.32 -12.68
CA GLY A 213 -12.06 17.79 -13.41
C GLY A 213 -12.40 16.99 -14.69
N ARG A 214 -13.68 16.78 -14.97
CA ARG A 214 -14.19 16.13 -16.21
C ARG A 214 -14.58 17.11 -17.31
N ALA A 215 -14.64 18.40 -17.02
CA ALA A 215 -14.94 19.47 -17.95
C ALA A 215 -13.67 20.01 -18.60
#